data_0ca40c6e1e3804efbda9da9a5d86a09a
#
_entry.id   0ca40c6e1e3804efbda9da9a5d86a09a
#
_cell.length_a   1.000
_cell.length_b   1.000
_cell.length_c   1.000
_cell.angle_alpha   90.00
_cell.angle_beta   90.00
_cell.angle_gamma   90.00
#
_symmetry.space_group_name_H-M   'P 1'
#
loop_
_entity.id
_entity.type
_entity.pdbx_description
1 polymer ?
#
loop_
_entity_poly.entity_id
_entity_poly.type
_entity_poly.pdbx_seq_one_letter_code
_entity_poly.pdbx_strand_id
1 'polypeptide(L)'
;MYPIKENMRRTFILLILLQVVLNSFSIPAKRTWMVVKQSDGSVLTLMNCGDEHHHYFVTSDGFTVLQNNDDNNYYYANKLGFSETVSSLLAHDPENRSEAEDNFLSVLRNLESSAASAKPIYRKSSPTQTEIEPRYSFTGIKKGLIILTQFYDVKFSEANPRLTFDSIANYKGYNKGNFVGSVNDYFYAQSSGQFDINFDVVGPVTLSKIEAYYGKNDIEGYDTRPGQMVAEACLAVDDTVDFKKYDWDGDGMVDQVYILYAGYGENENAPSTTIWPHEWTLGGSDYGKKLFLDGDSVNTYACSNELSGDGSSIRKNISGIGTMCHEFSHCLGLPDMYDTANDSVYGMYEWDILSKGSYNKDGFQPAGYTSYEKWWCGWLEPTELVNNQRADNMAPLSDGGQSYVIYNDNHKNEYYLLENRQFVNWDASLPGAGLLVTHIDYSEEAWGMNSVNVDGTHPRVSVIPADNSLITTYSSARHDVYPYGTNDSLTTTSKPATYIYNANADGSYFMKKAITNITQNNDGTVSFIFRNDLIPTSINEVQSLADFLNNPVTIYDTNGHVVCLTDHFTGKENLSPGIYIVKDKKGKSHKFIYK
;
A
#
# COMPACT_ATOMS: atom_id res chain seq x y z
N MET A 1 -1.16 23.61 -51.10
CA MET A 1 -1.17 22.24 -50.55
C MET A 1 -0.49 22.23 -49.17
N TYR A 2 -1.04 22.96 -48.18
CA TYR A 2 -0.67 22.96 -46.76
C TYR A 2 -1.79 23.65 -46.03
N PRO A 3 -2.70 22.95 -45.37
CA PRO A 3 -2.95 23.09 -43.91
C PRO A 3 -3.53 21.81 -43.24
N ILE A 4 -3.41 20.61 -43.82
CA ILE A 4 -4.05 19.40 -43.26
C ILE A 4 -3.19 18.76 -42.15
N LYS A 5 -1.86 18.94 -42.16
CA LYS A 5 -0.97 18.35 -41.13
C LYS A 5 -1.01 19.08 -39.77
N GLU A 6 -1.31 20.36 -39.74
CA GLU A 6 -1.34 21.14 -38.50
C GLU A 6 -2.64 20.93 -37.74
N ASN A 7 -3.75 20.74 -38.42
CA ASN A 7 -5.02 20.42 -37.79
C ASN A 7 -5.05 18.97 -37.22
N MET A 8 -4.42 18.00 -37.90
CA MET A 8 -4.29 16.65 -37.36
C MET A 8 -3.40 16.59 -36.12
N ARG A 9 -2.34 17.40 -36.03
CA ARG A 9 -1.51 17.47 -34.83
C ARG A 9 -2.25 18.15 -33.68
N ARG A 10 -3.04 19.19 -33.93
CA ARG A 10 -3.87 19.83 -32.89
C ARG A 10 -5.03 18.94 -32.46
N THR A 11 -5.62 18.17 -33.33
CA THR A 11 -6.68 17.20 -33.01
C THR A 11 -6.12 16.00 -32.26
N PHE A 12 -4.88 15.56 -32.55
CA PHE A 12 -4.20 14.50 -31.80
C PHE A 12 -3.74 14.97 -30.41
N ILE A 13 -3.28 16.22 -30.28
CA ILE A 13 -2.94 16.82 -28.98
C ILE A 13 -4.22 17.11 -28.18
N LEU A 14 -5.34 17.49 -28.82
CA LEU A 14 -6.63 17.64 -28.12
C LEU A 14 -7.25 16.28 -27.72
N LEU A 15 -6.99 15.20 -28.45
CA LEU A 15 -7.43 13.84 -28.10
C LEU A 15 -6.55 13.21 -27.00
N ILE A 16 -5.28 13.60 -26.90
CA ILE A 16 -4.41 13.19 -25.78
C ILE A 16 -4.71 14.00 -24.50
N LEU A 17 -5.14 15.25 -24.64
CA LEU A 17 -5.60 16.09 -23.52
C LEU A 17 -7.02 15.77 -23.03
N LEU A 18 -7.77 14.88 -23.71
CA LEU A 18 -9.13 14.48 -23.32
C LEU A 18 -9.18 13.07 -22.68
N GLN A 19 -8.03 12.46 -22.37
CA GLN A 19 -7.94 11.26 -21.55
C GLN A 19 -7.15 11.56 -20.26
N VAL A 20 -7.54 12.61 -19.54
CA VAL A 20 -7.37 12.58 -18.09
C VAL A 20 -8.49 11.64 -17.61
N VAL A 21 -8.22 10.37 -17.57
CA VAL A 21 -9.02 9.42 -16.81
C VAL A 21 -8.86 9.85 -15.36
N LEU A 22 -9.87 10.52 -14.84
CA LEU A 22 -9.94 10.90 -13.44
C LEU A 22 -10.29 9.61 -12.70
N ASN A 23 -9.28 8.92 -12.18
CA ASN A 23 -9.50 7.76 -11.33
C ASN A 23 -9.96 8.24 -9.96
N SER A 24 -10.91 7.56 -9.36
CA SER A 24 -11.18 7.63 -7.94
C SER A 24 -10.27 6.65 -7.19
N PHE A 25 -10.09 6.89 -5.92
CA PHE A 25 -9.38 6.04 -4.99
C PHE A 25 -10.37 5.54 -3.95
N SER A 26 -10.21 4.31 -3.47
CA SER A 26 -11.23 3.74 -2.62
C SER A 26 -10.69 2.64 -1.73
N ILE A 27 -11.28 2.55 -0.54
CA ILE A 27 -10.96 1.45 0.36
C ILE A 27 -11.40 0.10 -0.24
N PRO A 28 -10.56 -0.95 -0.16
CA PRO A 28 -10.95 -2.29 -0.58
C PRO A 28 -12.09 -2.82 0.30
N ALA A 29 -12.88 -3.74 -0.22
CA ALA A 29 -13.92 -4.44 0.55
C ALA A 29 -13.34 -5.05 1.83
N LYS A 30 -14.05 -4.89 2.93
CA LYS A 30 -13.73 -5.58 4.18
C LYS A 30 -14.01 -7.07 4.03
N ARG A 31 -12.97 -7.88 3.97
CA ARG A 31 -13.07 -9.34 3.77
C ARG A 31 -13.68 -10.03 5.00
N THR A 32 -15.00 -10.01 5.11
CA THR A 32 -15.77 -10.73 6.14
C THR A 32 -16.70 -11.73 5.48
N TRP A 33 -16.81 -12.93 6.10
CA TRP A 33 -17.76 -13.94 5.64
C TRP A 33 -19.18 -13.50 5.95
N MET A 34 -20.03 -13.54 4.93
CA MET A 34 -21.48 -13.33 5.04
C MET A 34 -22.22 -14.59 4.64
N VAL A 35 -23.43 -14.75 5.15
CA VAL A 35 -24.28 -15.90 4.85
C VAL A 35 -25.55 -15.40 4.19
N VAL A 36 -25.80 -15.82 2.97
CA VAL A 36 -26.99 -15.45 2.19
C VAL A 36 -27.90 -16.63 1.96
N LYS A 37 -29.20 -16.38 1.81
CA LYS A 37 -30.18 -17.41 1.46
C LYS A 37 -30.54 -17.27 0.00
N GLN A 38 -30.37 -18.33 -0.76
CA GLN A 38 -30.71 -18.41 -2.18
C GLN A 38 -32.22 -18.75 -2.39
N SER A 39 -32.75 -18.53 -3.60
CA SER A 39 -34.17 -18.75 -3.93
C SER A 39 -34.59 -20.20 -3.88
N ASP A 40 -33.68 -21.14 -4.05
CA ASP A 40 -33.95 -22.59 -3.90
C ASP A 40 -34.02 -23.06 -2.43
N GLY A 41 -33.74 -22.11 -1.49
CA GLY A 41 -33.76 -22.36 -0.05
C GLY A 41 -32.41 -22.76 0.53
N SER A 42 -31.39 -22.95 -0.29
CA SER A 42 -30.03 -23.20 0.16
C SER A 42 -29.43 -21.97 0.85
N VAL A 43 -28.38 -22.21 1.61
CA VAL A 43 -27.55 -21.18 2.25
C VAL A 43 -26.19 -21.18 1.56
N LEU A 44 -25.66 -20.00 1.28
CA LEU A 44 -24.38 -19.79 0.63
C LEU A 44 -23.51 -18.86 1.47
N THR A 45 -22.26 -19.27 1.72
CA THR A 45 -21.26 -18.51 2.45
C THR A 45 -20.35 -17.78 1.47
N LEU A 46 -20.31 -16.45 1.57
CA LEU A 46 -19.62 -15.56 0.64
C LEU A 46 -18.70 -14.59 1.36
N MET A 47 -17.71 -14.10 0.64
CA MET A 47 -16.87 -12.98 1.06
C MET A 47 -16.81 -11.93 -0.05
N ASN A 48 -17.03 -10.66 0.31
CA ASN A 48 -16.89 -9.53 -0.61
C ASN A 48 -15.40 -9.22 -0.85
N CYS A 49 -15.03 -8.95 -2.10
CA CYS A 49 -13.68 -8.65 -2.55
C CYS A 49 -13.72 -7.51 -3.58
N GLY A 50 -12.59 -6.82 -3.77
CA GLY A 50 -12.47 -5.69 -4.70
C GLY A 50 -12.73 -4.35 -4.03
N ASP A 51 -13.15 -3.37 -4.81
CA ASP A 51 -13.42 -1.99 -4.40
C ASP A 51 -14.62 -1.42 -5.18
N GLU A 52 -14.84 -0.09 -5.16
CA GLU A 52 -15.96 0.55 -5.87
C GLU A 52 -15.85 0.41 -7.40
N HIS A 53 -14.64 0.18 -7.93
CA HIS A 53 -14.45 0.01 -9.38
C HIS A 53 -14.74 -1.39 -9.85
N HIS A 54 -14.42 -2.39 -9.01
CA HIS A 54 -14.65 -3.79 -9.34
C HIS A 54 -14.78 -4.62 -8.08
N HIS A 55 -16.01 -4.85 -7.63
CA HIS A 55 -16.28 -5.74 -6.50
C HIS A 55 -17.01 -7.01 -6.96
N TYR A 56 -16.72 -8.09 -6.26
CA TYR A 56 -17.25 -9.41 -6.53
C TYR A 56 -17.27 -10.23 -5.25
N PHE A 57 -17.99 -11.34 -5.29
CA PHE A 57 -18.05 -12.25 -4.16
C PHE A 57 -17.28 -13.54 -4.46
N VAL A 58 -16.72 -14.15 -3.42
CA VAL A 58 -16.07 -15.46 -3.53
C VAL A 58 -16.70 -16.45 -2.57
N THR A 59 -16.80 -17.71 -2.99
CA THR A 59 -17.20 -18.84 -2.14
C THR A 59 -16.10 -19.18 -1.13
N SER A 60 -16.42 -20.02 -0.13
CA SER A 60 -15.47 -20.46 0.91
C SER A 60 -14.23 -21.18 0.38
N ASP A 61 -14.28 -21.72 -0.84
CA ASP A 61 -13.17 -22.36 -1.54
C ASP A 61 -12.62 -21.54 -2.73
N GLY A 62 -13.01 -20.24 -2.81
CA GLY A 62 -12.34 -19.22 -3.63
C GLY A 62 -12.87 -19.05 -5.05
N PHE A 63 -14.06 -19.57 -5.39
CA PHE A 63 -14.65 -19.31 -6.71
C PHE A 63 -15.43 -18.01 -6.74
N THR A 64 -15.21 -17.21 -7.76
CA THR A 64 -15.96 -15.97 -7.99
C THR A 64 -17.43 -16.24 -8.27
N VAL A 65 -18.30 -15.49 -7.61
CA VAL A 65 -19.74 -15.46 -7.85
C VAL A 65 -20.22 -14.03 -8.06
N LEU A 66 -21.23 -13.87 -8.89
CA LEU A 66 -21.85 -12.59 -9.21
C LEU A 66 -23.31 -12.61 -8.78
N GLN A 67 -23.80 -11.53 -8.20
CA GLN A 67 -25.21 -11.37 -7.90
C GLN A 67 -25.98 -11.01 -9.16
N ASN A 68 -27.06 -11.72 -9.41
CA ASN A 68 -27.99 -11.40 -10.51
C ASN A 68 -29.02 -10.39 -10.01
N ASN A 69 -29.08 -9.22 -10.64
CA ASN A 69 -29.97 -8.12 -10.26
C ASN A 69 -31.46 -8.42 -10.48
N ASP A 70 -31.80 -9.43 -11.30
CA ASP A 70 -33.20 -9.76 -11.59
C ASP A 70 -33.86 -10.60 -10.49
N ASP A 71 -33.06 -11.48 -9.84
CA ASP A 71 -33.58 -12.43 -8.84
C ASP A 71 -32.84 -12.38 -7.50
N ASN A 72 -31.82 -11.54 -7.39
CA ASN A 72 -30.94 -11.36 -6.22
C ASN A 72 -30.20 -12.63 -5.77
N ASN A 73 -30.11 -13.65 -6.62
CA ASN A 73 -29.33 -14.86 -6.34
C ASN A 73 -27.89 -14.69 -6.79
N TYR A 74 -27.01 -15.53 -6.25
CA TYR A 74 -25.60 -15.59 -6.60
C TYR A 74 -25.31 -16.78 -7.50
N TYR A 75 -24.67 -16.53 -8.62
CA TYR A 75 -24.30 -17.51 -9.64
C TYR A 75 -22.80 -17.51 -9.83
N TYR A 76 -22.21 -18.67 -10.16
CA TYR A 76 -20.79 -18.70 -10.50
C TYR A 76 -20.48 -17.79 -11.68
N ALA A 77 -19.33 -17.11 -11.64
CA ALA A 77 -18.87 -16.29 -12.74
C ALA A 77 -18.30 -17.16 -13.88
N ASN A 78 -18.69 -16.84 -15.12
CA ASN A 78 -17.97 -17.31 -16.30
C ASN A 78 -16.79 -16.39 -16.56
N LYS A 79 -15.58 -16.93 -16.58
CA LYS A 79 -14.35 -16.17 -16.88
C LYS A 79 -13.95 -16.41 -18.33
N LEU A 80 -14.21 -15.44 -19.21
CA LEU A 80 -13.81 -15.44 -20.61
C LEU A 80 -12.83 -14.29 -20.85
N GLY A 81 -11.54 -14.58 -20.64
CA GLY A 81 -10.49 -13.55 -20.74
C GLY A 81 -10.56 -12.54 -19.60
N PHE A 82 -10.73 -11.24 -19.94
CA PHE A 82 -10.86 -10.15 -18.96
C PHE A 82 -12.32 -9.81 -18.63
N SER A 83 -13.30 -10.56 -19.13
CA SER A 83 -14.72 -10.31 -18.88
C SER A 83 -15.32 -11.43 -18.03
N GLU A 84 -15.96 -11.05 -16.95
CA GLU A 84 -16.76 -11.93 -16.11
C GLU A 84 -18.24 -11.77 -16.44
N THR A 85 -18.96 -12.87 -16.57
CA THR A 85 -20.39 -12.87 -16.81
C THR A 85 -21.07 -13.87 -15.90
N VAL A 86 -22.31 -13.57 -15.52
CA VAL A 86 -23.14 -14.48 -14.71
C VAL A 86 -23.35 -15.78 -15.48
N SER A 87 -23.01 -16.93 -14.87
CA SER A 87 -23.33 -18.24 -15.45
C SER A 87 -24.80 -18.60 -15.22
N SER A 88 -25.24 -19.73 -15.76
CA SER A 88 -26.56 -20.29 -15.46
C SER A 88 -26.59 -21.19 -14.22
N LEU A 89 -25.48 -21.33 -13.51
CA LEU A 89 -25.35 -22.22 -12.36
C LEU A 89 -25.44 -21.43 -11.06
N LEU A 90 -26.50 -21.65 -10.30
CA LEU A 90 -26.67 -21.13 -8.96
C LEU A 90 -25.52 -21.63 -8.07
N ALA A 91 -24.93 -20.75 -7.28
CA ALA A 91 -23.77 -21.10 -6.47
C ALA A 91 -24.21 -21.74 -5.13
N HIS A 92 -23.48 -22.75 -4.70
CA HIS A 92 -23.68 -23.42 -3.41
C HIS A 92 -22.37 -23.58 -2.65
N ASP A 93 -22.47 -23.71 -1.32
CA ASP A 93 -21.33 -24.11 -0.50
C ASP A 93 -20.82 -25.49 -0.92
N PRO A 94 -19.51 -25.79 -0.79
CA PRO A 94 -18.89 -27.01 -1.34
C PRO A 94 -19.62 -28.32 -1.01
N GLU A 95 -20.19 -28.44 0.18
CA GLU A 95 -20.91 -29.63 0.63
C GLU A 95 -22.30 -29.80 0.01
N ASN A 96 -22.83 -28.77 -0.65
CA ASN A 96 -24.20 -28.77 -1.21
C ASN A 96 -24.21 -28.73 -2.75
N ARG A 97 -23.04 -28.83 -3.39
CA ARG A 97 -22.90 -28.74 -4.85
C ARG A 97 -23.44 -29.95 -5.58
N SER A 98 -24.03 -29.70 -6.74
CA SER A 98 -24.36 -30.72 -7.72
C SER A 98 -23.16 -31.16 -8.54
N GLU A 99 -23.22 -32.32 -9.16
CA GLU A 99 -22.20 -32.83 -10.10
C GLU A 99 -21.97 -31.86 -11.28
N ALA A 100 -23.00 -31.11 -11.69
CA ALA A 100 -22.88 -30.11 -12.76
C ALA A 100 -22.02 -28.91 -12.32
N GLU A 101 -22.16 -28.46 -11.07
CA GLU A 101 -21.33 -27.39 -10.48
C GLU A 101 -19.89 -27.84 -10.33
N ASP A 102 -19.64 -29.03 -9.77
CA ASP A 102 -18.30 -29.57 -9.59
C ASP A 102 -17.56 -29.72 -10.93
N ASN A 103 -18.24 -30.17 -11.97
CA ASN A 103 -17.69 -30.26 -13.32
C ASN A 103 -17.35 -28.87 -13.88
N PHE A 104 -18.23 -27.88 -13.74
CA PHE A 104 -18.00 -26.51 -14.16
C PHE A 104 -16.78 -25.90 -13.44
N LEU A 105 -16.74 -26.01 -12.11
CA LEU A 105 -15.68 -25.47 -11.27
C LEU A 105 -14.32 -26.14 -11.51
N SER A 106 -14.30 -27.45 -11.85
CA SER A 106 -13.08 -28.14 -12.21
C SER A 106 -12.44 -27.58 -13.48
N VAL A 107 -13.25 -27.13 -14.44
CA VAL A 107 -12.77 -26.46 -15.65
C VAL A 107 -12.20 -25.08 -15.33
N LEU A 108 -12.86 -24.28 -14.49
CA LEU A 108 -12.38 -22.98 -14.05
C LEU A 108 -11.03 -23.08 -13.33
N ARG A 109 -10.90 -24.00 -12.37
CA ARG A 109 -9.66 -24.24 -11.61
C ARG A 109 -8.48 -24.65 -12.51
N ASN A 110 -8.73 -25.41 -13.57
CA ASN A 110 -7.72 -25.77 -14.56
C ASN A 110 -7.28 -24.58 -15.41
N LEU A 111 -8.16 -23.63 -15.71
CA LEU A 111 -7.85 -22.40 -16.43
C LEU A 111 -7.00 -21.46 -15.56
N GLU A 112 -7.34 -21.30 -14.29
CA GLU A 112 -6.61 -20.47 -13.33
C GLU A 112 -5.20 -21.01 -13.03
N SER A 113 -5.06 -22.32 -12.86
CA SER A 113 -3.75 -22.96 -12.65
C SER A 113 -2.82 -22.81 -13.85
N SER A 114 -3.36 -22.70 -15.07
CA SER A 114 -2.58 -22.43 -16.28
C SER A 114 -2.16 -20.95 -16.39
N ALA A 115 -2.94 -20.03 -15.83
CA ALA A 115 -2.63 -18.60 -15.78
C ALA A 115 -1.63 -18.26 -14.66
N ALA A 116 -1.78 -18.87 -13.48
CA ALA A 116 -0.89 -18.68 -12.33
C ALA A 116 0.56 -19.20 -12.56
N SER A 117 0.80 -19.97 -13.63
CA SER A 117 2.15 -20.39 -14.03
C SER A 117 2.93 -19.35 -14.84
N ALA A 118 2.35 -18.17 -15.08
CA ALA A 118 3.04 -17.07 -15.74
C ALA A 118 4.16 -16.54 -14.82
N LYS A 119 5.41 -16.82 -15.21
CA LYS A 119 6.58 -16.27 -14.52
C LYS A 119 6.59 -14.75 -14.69
N PRO A 120 7.13 -14.00 -13.71
CA PRO A 120 7.33 -12.56 -13.84
C PRO A 120 7.95 -12.22 -15.19
N ILE A 121 7.34 -11.31 -15.93
CA ILE A 121 7.87 -10.87 -17.22
C ILE A 121 8.95 -9.83 -16.96
N TYR A 122 10.20 -10.28 -16.93
CA TYR A 122 11.35 -9.37 -16.86
C TYR A 122 11.47 -8.59 -18.18
N ARG A 123 11.13 -7.31 -18.13
CA ARG A 123 11.28 -6.43 -19.29
C ARG A 123 12.71 -5.94 -19.38
N LYS A 124 13.31 -6.05 -20.59
CA LYS A 124 14.56 -5.36 -20.88
C LYS A 124 14.23 -3.86 -20.93
N SER A 125 14.56 -3.11 -19.88
CA SER A 125 14.34 -1.69 -19.84
C SER A 125 15.18 -1.01 -20.92
N SER A 126 14.53 -0.21 -21.78
CA SER A 126 15.24 0.85 -22.51
C SER A 126 15.64 1.90 -21.46
N PRO A 127 16.79 2.58 -21.59
CA PRO A 127 17.10 3.71 -20.73
C PRO A 127 16.08 4.81 -21.04
N THR A 128 14.98 4.81 -20.33
CA THR A 128 13.97 5.86 -20.32
C THR A 128 14.45 6.97 -19.39
N GLN A 129 14.04 8.17 -19.72
CA GLN A 129 14.20 9.32 -18.85
C GLN A 129 13.72 8.93 -17.44
N THR A 130 14.56 9.07 -16.43
CA THR A 130 14.22 8.74 -15.06
C THR A 130 13.05 9.63 -14.65
N GLU A 131 11.90 9.06 -14.42
CA GLU A 131 10.75 9.75 -13.83
C GLU A 131 11.18 10.23 -12.45
N ILE A 132 10.78 11.43 -12.08
CA ILE A 132 11.09 11.96 -10.74
C ILE A 132 9.92 11.61 -9.85
N GLU A 133 10.13 10.67 -8.94
CA GLU A 133 9.16 10.34 -7.91
C GLU A 133 8.97 11.55 -6.99
N PRO A 134 7.72 12.06 -6.83
CA PRO A 134 7.47 13.25 -6.05
C PRO A 134 7.75 13.02 -4.55
N ARG A 135 8.14 14.09 -3.86
CA ARG A 135 8.23 14.15 -2.41
C ARG A 135 7.54 15.43 -1.96
N TYR A 136 6.56 15.28 -1.12
CA TYR A 136 5.76 16.37 -0.58
C TYR A 136 6.34 16.84 0.76
N SER A 137 5.78 17.89 1.31
CA SER A 137 6.16 18.39 2.63
C SER A 137 4.90 18.85 3.38
N PHE A 138 4.12 17.86 3.82
CA PHE A 138 2.95 18.12 4.63
C PHE A 138 3.37 18.36 6.09
N THR A 139 3.49 19.61 6.49
CA THR A 139 3.96 19.98 7.83
C THR A 139 3.17 21.12 8.43
N GLY A 140 3.32 21.32 9.75
CA GLY A 140 2.67 22.37 10.50
C GLY A 140 1.24 22.03 10.89
N ILE A 141 0.54 23.04 11.41
CA ILE A 141 -0.87 22.93 11.78
C ILE A 141 -1.71 23.21 10.54
N LYS A 142 -2.55 22.26 10.18
CA LYS A 142 -3.48 22.38 9.05
C LYS A 142 -4.92 22.26 9.53
N LYS A 143 -5.84 22.87 8.76
CA LYS A 143 -7.27 22.73 8.98
C LYS A 143 -7.85 21.74 7.98
N GLY A 144 -8.60 20.75 8.48
CA GLY A 144 -9.43 19.87 7.65
C GLY A 144 -10.91 20.22 7.82
N LEU A 145 -11.73 19.90 6.84
CA LEU A 145 -13.18 20.09 6.92
C LEU A 145 -13.90 18.74 6.89
N ILE A 146 -14.71 18.46 7.91
CA ILE A 146 -15.63 17.33 7.92
C ILE A 146 -17.05 17.84 7.91
N ILE A 147 -17.83 17.49 6.87
CA ILE A 147 -19.25 17.79 6.77
C ILE A 147 -20.06 16.54 7.11
N LEU A 148 -20.75 16.56 8.24
CA LEU A 148 -21.68 15.50 8.61
C LEU A 148 -22.91 15.59 7.71
N THR A 149 -23.15 14.55 6.93
CA THR A 149 -24.20 14.52 5.91
C THR A 149 -25.18 13.40 6.20
N GLN A 150 -26.46 13.69 6.20
CA GLN A 150 -27.52 12.69 6.38
C GLN A 150 -28.60 12.86 5.28
N PHE A 151 -29.26 11.75 4.99
CA PHE A 151 -30.25 11.68 3.92
C PHE A 151 -31.68 11.96 4.41
N TYR A 152 -32.64 12.06 3.49
CA TYR A 152 -34.04 12.22 3.88
C TYR A 152 -34.53 11.09 4.79
N ASP A 153 -34.14 9.85 4.48
CA ASP A 153 -34.54 8.61 5.12
C ASP A 153 -33.54 8.06 6.15
N VAL A 154 -32.23 8.31 5.99
CA VAL A 154 -31.18 7.82 6.89
C VAL A 154 -30.58 8.97 7.70
N LYS A 155 -30.60 8.82 9.02
CA LYS A 155 -30.09 9.80 9.98
C LYS A 155 -29.00 9.22 10.84
N PHE A 156 -28.09 10.08 11.33
CA PHE A 156 -27.09 9.66 12.30
C PHE A 156 -27.71 8.92 13.48
N SER A 157 -27.02 7.88 13.93
CA SER A 157 -27.45 7.07 15.07
C SER A 157 -27.21 7.76 16.42
N GLU A 158 -26.22 8.65 16.47
CA GLU A 158 -25.83 9.40 17.67
C GLU A 158 -26.78 10.60 17.90
N ALA A 159 -27.12 10.84 19.17
CA ALA A 159 -27.98 11.98 19.55
C ALA A 159 -27.32 13.35 19.28
N ASN A 160 -26.00 13.42 19.39
CA ASN A 160 -25.18 14.60 19.11
C ASN A 160 -24.04 14.23 18.16
N PRO A 161 -24.32 13.97 16.89
CA PRO A 161 -23.30 13.46 15.96
C PRO A 161 -22.11 14.41 15.83
N ARG A 162 -22.34 15.73 15.80
CA ARG A 162 -21.26 16.72 15.74
C ARG A 162 -20.27 16.57 16.89
N LEU A 163 -20.73 16.48 18.12
CA LEU A 163 -19.85 16.32 19.29
C LEU A 163 -19.11 14.98 19.27
N THR A 164 -19.80 13.92 18.88
CA THR A 164 -19.21 12.58 18.81
C THR A 164 -18.10 12.55 17.75
N PHE A 165 -18.37 13.02 16.53
CA PHE A 165 -17.39 12.96 15.44
C PHE A 165 -16.29 14.03 15.56
N ASP A 166 -16.57 15.19 16.16
CA ASP A 166 -15.51 16.11 16.55
C ASP A 166 -14.51 15.46 17.54
N SER A 167 -15.03 14.70 18.51
CA SER A 167 -14.17 13.96 19.45
C SER A 167 -13.37 12.86 18.76
N ILE A 168 -13.97 12.09 17.83
CA ILE A 168 -13.29 11.05 17.06
C ILE A 168 -12.22 11.66 16.13
N ALA A 169 -12.49 12.80 15.55
CA ALA A 169 -11.56 13.48 14.66
C ALA A 169 -10.38 14.14 15.40
N ASN A 170 -10.63 14.81 16.55
CA ASN A 170 -9.70 15.78 17.12
C ASN A 170 -9.23 15.51 18.55
N TYR A 171 -9.99 14.75 19.38
CA TYR A 171 -9.67 14.68 20.79
C TYR A 171 -8.43 13.83 21.04
N LYS A 172 -7.37 14.47 21.57
CA LYS A 172 -6.09 13.80 21.85
C LYS A 172 -6.25 12.67 22.88
N GLY A 173 -5.82 11.47 22.49
CA GLY A 173 -5.96 10.26 23.29
C GLY A 173 -7.40 9.74 23.38
N TYR A 174 -8.22 9.94 22.34
CA TYR A 174 -9.60 9.44 22.30
C TYR A 174 -9.62 7.91 22.44
N ASN A 175 -10.29 7.41 23.49
CA ASN A 175 -10.29 5.99 23.85
C ASN A 175 -11.66 5.45 24.24
N LYS A 176 -12.75 6.07 23.78
CA LYS A 176 -14.10 5.58 24.04
C LYS A 176 -14.37 4.29 23.24
N GLY A 177 -14.84 3.26 23.90
CA GLY A 177 -15.10 1.96 23.27
C GLY A 177 -13.82 1.27 22.82
N ASN A 178 -13.69 0.98 21.52
CA ASN A 178 -12.53 0.30 20.93
C ASN A 178 -11.47 1.26 20.35
N PHE A 179 -11.74 2.57 20.35
CA PHE A 179 -10.80 3.56 19.85
C PHE A 179 -9.51 3.61 20.68
N VAL A 180 -8.38 3.82 20.02
CA VAL A 180 -7.05 3.94 20.65
C VAL A 180 -6.42 5.30 20.42
N GLY A 181 -7.10 6.18 19.72
CA GLY A 181 -6.75 7.55 19.38
C GLY A 181 -7.79 8.16 18.45
N SER A 182 -7.67 9.47 18.20
CA SER A 182 -8.44 10.20 17.20
C SER A 182 -7.77 10.13 15.82
N VAL A 183 -8.43 10.65 14.78
CA VAL A 183 -7.82 10.83 13.46
C VAL A 183 -6.62 11.78 13.53
N ASN A 184 -6.72 12.88 14.31
CA ASN A 184 -5.59 13.77 14.57
C ASN A 184 -4.43 13.01 15.24
N ASP A 185 -4.69 12.19 16.27
CA ASP A 185 -3.65 11.37 16.94
C ASP A 185 -2.94 10.46 15.94
N TYR A 186 -3.70 9.88 14.99
CA TYR A 186 -3.13 9.03 13.95
C TYR A 186 -2.12 9.79 13.09
N PHE A 187 -2.53 10.85 12.41
CA PHE A 187 -1.64 11.60 11.52
C PHE A 187 -0.50 12.31 12.25
N TYR A 188 -0.75 12.79 13.46
CA TYR A 188 0.28 13.36 14.33
C TYR A 188 1.36 12.33 14.68
N ALA A 189 0.97 11.10 15.00
CA ALA A 189 1.91 10.01 15.24
C ALA A 189 2.66 9.57 13.98
N GLN A 190 1.96 9.43 12.81
CA GLN A 190 2.61 9.04 11.57
C GLN A 190 3.68 10.03 11.12
N SER A 191 3.44 11.32 11.33
CA SER A 191 4.37 12.40 11.00
C SER A 191 5.44 12.67 12.05
N SER A 192 5.49 11.90 13.14
CA SER A 192 6.34 12.20 14.31
C SER A 192 6.13 13.64 14.84
N GLY A 193 4.88 14.11 14.82
CA GLY A 193 4.46 15.42 15.29
C GLY A 193 4.71 16.57 14.29
N GLN A 194 5.11 16.29 13.06
CA GLN A 194 5.38 17.32 12.05
C GLN A 194 4.11 17.85 11.38
N PHE A 195 3.05 17.03 11.30
CA PHE A 195 1.76 17.35 10.71
C PHE A 195 0.66 17.25 11.77
N ASP A 196 0.01 18.37 12.11
CA ASP A 196 -1.06 18.46 13.10
C ASP A 196 -2.34 18.89 12.38
N ILE A 197 -3.18 17.94 11.95
CA ILE A 197 -4.43 18.20 11.26
C ILE A 197 -5.56 18.39 12.28
N ASN A 198 -6.21 19.55 12.26
CA ASN A 198 -7.33 19.87 13.15
C ASN A 198 -8.60 20.08 12.33
N PHE A 199 -9.57 19.19 12.51
CA PHE A 199 -10.79 19.20 11.72
C PHE A 199 -11.86 20.14 12.28
N ASP A 200 -12.41 20.99 11.44
CA ASP A 200 -13.66 21.68 11.71
C ASP A 200 -14.81 20.74 11.31
N VAL A 201 -15.55 20.22 12.30
CA VAL A 201 -16.69 19.32 12.09
C VAL A 201 -17.98 20.13 12.08
N VAL A 202 -18.69 20.12 10.95
CA VAL A 202 -19.90 20.93 10.74
C VAL A 202 -21.11 20.05 10.40
N GLY A 203 -22.30 20.60 10.46
CA GLY A 203 -23.56 19.88 10.24
C GLY A 203 -24.13 19.30 11.54
N PRO A 204 -24.99 18.21 11.49
CA PRO A 204 -25.33 17.49 10.26
C PRO A 204 -26.24 18.27 9.31
N VAL A 205 -25.91 18.25 8.02
CA VAL A 205 -26.82 18.72 6.96
C VAL A 205 -27.74 17.58 6.53
N THR A 206 -28.98 17.93 6.15
CA THR A 206 -29.94 16.95 5.65
C THR A 206 -30.17 17.16 4.17
N LEU A 207 -29.75 16.20 3.36
CA LEU A 207 -30.01 16.21 1.93
C LEU A 207 -31.50 15.91 1.64
N SER A 208 -31.98 16.41 0.50
CA SER A 208 -33.40 16.37 0.15
C SER A 208 -33.85 14.98 -0.38
N LYS A 209 -32.92 14.14 -0.77
CA LYS A 209 -33.19 12.81 -1.35
C LYS A 209 -32.86 11.70 -0.35
N ILE A 210 -33.36 10.50 -0.65
CA ILE A 210 -33.05 9.26 0.07
C ILE A 210 -31.60 8.81 -0.24
N GLU A 211 -30.99 8.03 0.64
CA GLU A 211 -29.63 7.50 0.46
C GLU A 211 -29.47 6.80 -0.89
N ALA A 212 -30.40 5.90 -1.24
CA ALA A 212 -30.40 5.17 -2.51
C ALA A 212 -30.47 6.06 -3.77
N TYR A 213 -30.80 7.35 -3.66
CA TYR A 213 -30.69 8.27 -4.80
C TYR A 213 -29.26 8.61 -5.13
N TYR A 214 -28.39 8.65 -4.13
CA TYR A 214 -26.95 8.97 -4.29
C TYR A 214 -26.12 7.72 -4.51
N GLY A 215 -26.34 6.68 -3.71
CA GLY A 215 -25.50 5.50 -3.61
C GLY A 215 -25.97 4.28 -4.41
N LYS A 216 -27.21 4.28 -4.98
CA LYS A 216 -27.63 3.09 -5.74
C LYS A 216 -26.66 2.83 -6.91
N ASN A 217 -26.16 1.60 -7.00
CA ASN A 217 -25.28 1.19 -8.08
C ASN A 217 -25.96 1.19 -9.44
N ASP A 218 -25.22 1.58 -10.45
CA ASP A 218 -25.58 1.44 -11.86
C ASP A 218 -25.38 0.00 -12.36
N ILE A 219 -25.47 -0.22 -13.66
CA ILE A 219 -25.33 -1.54 -14.27
C ILE A 219 -23.88 -2.08 -14.22
N GLU A 220 -22.90 -1.19 -14.02
CA GLU A 220 -21.47 -1.49 -13.94
C GLU A 220 -21.02 -1.67 -12.49
N GLY A 221 -21.88 -1.37 -11.53
CA GLY A 221 -21.61 -1.53 -10.10
C GLY A 221 -21.16 -0.24 -9.39
N TYR A 222 -21.16 0.91 -10.08
CA TYR A 222 -20.74 2.20 -9.50
C TYR A 222 -21.90 2.95 -8.86
N ASP A 223 -21.59 3.65 -7.79
CA ASP A 223 -22.49 4.64 -7.18
C ASP A 223 -22.94 5.68 -8.20
N THR A 224 -24.26 5.92 -8.31
CA THR A 224 -24.79 6.78 -9.37
C THR A 224 -24.59 8.26 -9.16
N ARG A 225 -24.53 8.77 -7.92
CA ARG A 225 -24.49 10.22 -7.64
C ARG A 225 -23.70 10.61 -6.38
N PRO A 226 -22.53 10.04 -6.10
CA PRO A 226 -21.76 10.42 -4.91
C PRO A 226 -21.23 11.85 -5.00
N GLY A 227 -20.79 12.32 -6.18
CA GLY A 227 -20.34 13.69 -6.38
C GLY A 227 -21.45 14.71 -6.18
N GLN A 228 -22.69 14.40 -6.58
CA GLN A 228 -23.84 15.25 -6.29
C GLN A 228 -24.10 15.35 -4.79
N MET A 229 -23.96 14.25 -4.03
CA MET A 229 -24.06 14.25 -2.56
C MET A 229 -23.07 15.23 -1.95
N VAL A 230 -21.82 15.16 -2.36
CA VAL A 230 -20.73 16.04 -1.86
C VAL A 230 -21.01 17.49 -2.20
N ALA A 231 -21.38 17.78 -3.45
CA ALA A 231 -21.68 19.15 -3.87
C ALA A 231 -22.85 19.76 -3.11
N GLU A 232 -23.93 19.00 -2.89
CA GLU A 232 -25.10 19.45 -2.12
C GLU A 232 -24.73 19.67 -0.65
N ALA A 233 -23.87 18.85 -0.06
CA ALA A 233 -23.38 19.00 1.30
C ALA A 233 -22.53 20.27 1.47
N CYS A 234 -21.60 20.53 0.54
CA CYS A 234 -20.80 21.76 0.54
C CYS A 234 -21.66 23.02 0.42
N LEU A 235 -22.60 23.02 -0.53
CA LEU A 235 -23.54 24.15 -0.71
C LEU A 235 -24.44 24.38 0.50
N ALA A 236 -24.78 23.34 1.26
CA ALA A 236 -25.62 23.46 2.45
C ALA A 236 -24.90 24.10 3.65
N VAL A 237 -23.59 24.17 3.67
CA VAL A 237 -22.77 24.76 4.73
C VAL A 237 -22.08 26.06 4.32
N ASP A 238 -22.18 26.49 3.06
CA ASP A 238 -21.49 27.61 2.45
C ASP A 238 -21.67 28.93 3.24
N ASP A 239 -22.90 29.24 3.71
CA ASP A 239 -23.18 30.42 4.51
C ASP A 239 -22.46 30.46 5.88
N THR A 240 -21.90 29.33 6.35
CA THR A 240 -21.34 29.20 7.70
C THR A 240 -19.88 28.70 7.73
N VAL A 241 -19.38 28.20 6.63
CA VAL A 241 -18.02 27.69 6.43
C VAL A 241 -17.29 28.63 5.48
N ASP A 242 -16.11 29.05 5.86
CA ASP A 242 -15.19 29.79 5.01
C ASP A 242 -14.19 28.79 4.42
N PHE A 243 -14.42 28.39 3.17
CA PHE A 243 -13.67 27.32 2.47
C PHE A 243 -12.20 27.68 2.25
N LYS A 244 -11.81 28.96 2.22
CA LYS A 244 -10.41 29.40 2.14
C LYS A 244 -9.51 28.90 3.27
N LYS A 245 -10.09 28.54 4.41
CA LYS A 245 -9.32 28.00 5.55
C LYS A 245 -8.70 26.63 5.27
N TYR A 246 -9.17 25.95 4.24
CA TYR A 246 -8.79 24.59 3.87
C TYR A 246 -7.95 24.55 2.59
N ASP A 247 -7.55 25.68 2.05
CA ASP A 247 -6.48 25.88 1.09
C ASP A 247 -5.16 26.02 1.87
N TRP A 248 -4.34 24.98 1.88
CA TRP A 248 -3.18 24.89 2.77
C TRP A 248 -1.94 25.60 2.23
N ASP A 249 -1.84 25.78 0.93
CA ASP A 249 -0.68 26.35 0.24
C ASP A 249 -0.99 27.68 -0.47
N GLY A 250 -2.25 28.08 -0.55
CA GLY A 250 -2.69 29.35 -1.13
C GLY A 250 -2.76 29.34 -2.65
N ASP A 251 -2.97 28.18 -3.26
CA ASP A 251 -3.04 28.03 -4.71
C ASP A 251 -4.45 28.31 -5.28
N GLY A 252 -5.44 28.57 -4.42
CA GLY A 252 -6.84 28.80 -4.78
C GLY A 252 -7.65 27.53 -4.93
N MET A 253 -7.14 26.41 -4.41
CA MET A 253 -7.86 25.14 -4.34
C MET A 253 -7.95 24.65 -2.90
N VAL A 254 -9.13 24.21 -2.50
CA VAL A 254 -9.33 23.53 -1.22
C VAL A 254 -8.66 22.17 -1.29
N ASP A 255 -7.69 21.92 -0.42
CA ASP A 255 -6.92 20.67 -0.42
C ASP A 255 -7.79 19.45 -0.10
N GLN A 256 -8.79 19.62 0.78
CA GLN A 256 -9.60 18.48 1.23
C GLN A 256 -10.98 18.93 1.74
N VAL A 257 -12.04 18.23 1.30
CA VAL A 257 -13.35 18.19 1.94
C VAL A 257 -13.67 16.74 2.27
N TYR A 258 -14.03 16.46 3.52
CA TYR A 258 -14.43 15.14 3.96
C TYR A 258 -15.92 15.08 4.26
N ILE A 259 -16.63 14.14 3.63
CA ILE A 259 -18.05 13.87 3.91
C ILE A 259 -18.15 12.62 4.78
N LEU A 260 -18.60 12.80 6.02
CA LEU A 260 -19.00 11.68 6.87
C LEU A 260 -20.52 11.52 6.75
N TYR A 261 -20.96 10.47 6.06
CA TYR A 261 -22.38 10.25 5.82
C TYR A 261 -23.00 9.29 6.84
N ALA A 262 -24.27 9.54 7.18
CA ALA A 262 -25.05 8.71 8.11
C ALA A 262 -25.35 7.35 7.50
N GLY A 263 -25.32 6.30 8.30
CA GLY A 263 -25.64 4.93 7.88
C GLY A 263 -24.41 4.07 7.65
N TYR A 264 -24.56 3.06 6.79
CA TYR A 264 -23.58 2.01 6.51
C TYR A 264 -22.90 2.22 5.16
N GLY A 265 -21.72 1.62 4.94
CA GLY A 265 -20.99 1.65 3.68
C GLY A 265 -20.99 0.30 2.97
N GLU A 266 -21.05 0.31 1.64
CA GLU A 266 -21.06 -0.89 0.81
C GLU A 266 -19.79 -1.74 0.96
N ASN A 267 -18.66 -1.10 1.25
CA ASN A 267 -17.37 -1.75 1.54
C ASN A 267 -17.43 -2.77 2.70
N GLU A 268 -18.40 -2.67 3.60
CA GLU A 268 -18.65 -3.60 4.71
C GLU A 268 -19.89 -4.49 4.50
N ASN A 269 -20.23 -4.81 3.26
CA ASN A 269 -21.36 -5.65 2.86
C ASN A 269 -22.75 -5.03 3.09
N ALA A 270 -22.86 -3.72 3.25
CA ALA A 270 -24.16 -3.05 3.22
C ALA A 270 -24.80 -3.17 1.81
N PRO A 271 -26.13 -2.96 1.68
CA PRO A 271 -26.78 -3.09 0.39
C PRO A 271 -26.21 -2.16 -0.69
N SER A 272 -26.25 -2.59 -1.95
CA SER A 272 -25.84 -1.82 -3.15
C SER A 272 -26.68 -0.56 -3.42
N THR A 273 -27.39 -0.09 -2.44
CA THR A 273 -28.09 1.19 -2.39
C THR A 273 -27.47 2.17 -1.41
N THR A 274 -26.44 1.75 -0.69
CA THR A 274 -25.59 2.60 0.15
C THR A 274 -24.43 3.16 -0.67
N ILE A 275 -23.53 3.88 -0.06
CA ILE A 275 -22.42 4.51 -0.75
C ILE A 275 -21.14 3.77 -0.39
N TRP A 276 -20.27 3.52 -1.39
CA TRP A 276 -18.93 3.03 -1.15
C TRP A 276 -18.02 4.18 -0.69
N PRO A 277 -17.30 4.07 0.43
CA PRO A 277 -16.29 5.06 0.83
C PRO A 277 -15.20 5.21 -0.23
N HIS A 278 -14.88 6.45 -0.59
CA HIS A 278 -13.89 6.76 -1.62
C HIS A 278 -13.35 8.18 -1.51
N GLU A 279 -12.20 8.42 -2.15
CA GLU A 279 -11.68 9.74 -2.53
C GLU A 279 -11.88 9.94 -4.02
N TRP A 280 -12.29 11.14 -4.42
CA TRP A 280 -12.40 11.52 -5.82
C TRP A 280 -12.39 13.03 -6.01
N THR A 281 -12.66 13.44 -7.26
CA THR A 281 -12.84 14.84 -7.60
C THR A 281 -14.26 15.13 -8.10
N LEU A 282 -14.81 16.27 -7.72
CA LEU A 282 -16.12 16.72 -8.20
C LEU A 282 -16.16 16.85 -9.73
N GLY A 283 -15.04 17.28 -10.33
CA GLY A 283 -14.91 17.38 -11.79
C GLY A 283 -14.91 16.05 -12.53
N GLY A 284 -14.43 14.99 -11.87
CA GLY A 284 -14.39 13.61 -12.41
C GLY A 284 -15.64 12.80 -12.11
N SER A 285 -16.36 13.15 -11.07
CA SER A 285 -17.56 12.45 -10.62
C SER A 285 -18.79 12.73 -11.51
N ASP A 286 -19.93 12.13 -11.14
CA ASP A 286 -21.25 12.39 -11.72
C ASP A 286 -21.65 13.88 -11.70
N TYR A 287 -21.10 14.66 -10.76
CA TYR A 287 -21.33 16.10 -10.71
C TYR A 287 -20.69 16.86 -11.87
N GLY A 288 -19.56 16.39 -12.41
CA GLY A 288 -18.94 16.81 -13.66
C GLY A 288 -18.35 18.22 -13.67
N LYS A 289 -18.18 18.87 -12.53
CA LYS A 289 -17.58 20.21 -12.44
C LYS A 289 -17.10 20.52 -11.02
N LYS A 290 -16.13 21.43 -10.90
CA LYS A 290 -15.69 21.98 -9.61
C LYS A 290 -16.76 22.93 -9.03
N LEU A 291 -16.79 23.07 -7.71
CA LEU A 291 -17.47 24.16 -7.03
C LEU A 291 -16.49 25.33 -6.84
N PHE A 292 -17.05 26.54 -6.74
CA PHE A 292 -16.30 27.75 -6.38
C PHE A 292 -17.01 28.38 -5.19
N LEU A 293 -16.41 28.30 -4.01
CA LEU A 293 -16.95 28.77 -2.73
C LEU A 293 -15.92 29.70 -2.09
N ASP A 294 -16.35 30.85 -1.61
CA ASP A 294 -15.48 31.88 -1.00
C ASP A 294 -14.33 32.41 -1.89
N GLY A 295 -14.33 32.03 -3.16
CA GLY A 295 -13.31 32.40 -4.15
C GLY A 295 -12.32 31.32 -4.48
N ASP A 296 -12.34 30.18 -3.78
CA ASP A 296 -11.50 29.05 -4.02
C ASP A 296 -12.27 27.88 -4.68
N SER A 297 -11.55 27.01 -5.34
CA SER A 297 -12.08 25.86 -6.05
C SER A 297 -12.15 24.65 -5.11
N VAL A 298 -13.35 24.10 -4.90
CA VAL A 298 -13.56 22.80 -4.22
C VAL A 298 -13.67 21.72 -5.29
N ASN A 299 -12.74 20.77 -5.27
CA ASN A 299 -12.69 19.68 -6.25
C ASN A 299 -12.38 18.34 -5.60
N THR A 300 -11.28 18.22 -4.85
CA THR A 300 -10.89 17.01 -4.12
C THR A 300 -11.82 16.79 -2.93
N TYR A 301 -12.35 15.59 -2.81
CA TYR A 301 -13.16 15.18 -1.67
C TYR A 301 -12.91 13.72 -1.31
N ALA A 302 -13.16 13.40 -0.05
CA ALA A 302 -13.24 12.03 0.41
C ALA A 302 -14.52 11.80 1.19
N CYS A 303 -15.00 10.56 1.27
CA CYS A 303 -16.19 10.24 2.04
C CYS A 303 -16.11 8.88 2.74
N SER A 304 -16.80 8.74 3.86
CA SER A 304 -17.00 7.46 4.54
C SER A 304 -18.28 7.42 5.35
N ASN A 305 -18.64 6.20 5.76
CA ASN A 305 -19.85 5.87 6.51
C ASN A 305 -19.71 6.08 8.02
N GLU A 306 -20.85 6.33 8.68
CA GLU A 306 -20.96 6.41 10.13
C GLU A 306 -20.80 5.05 10.81
N LEU A 307 -21.46 4.02 10.27
CA LEU A 307 -21.71 2.73 10.95
C LEU A 307 -20.96 1.58 10.30
N SER A 308 -20.33 0.76 11.13
CA SER A 308 -19.68 -0.49 10.71
C SER A 308 -20.69 -1.64 10.56
N GLY A 309 -20.47 -2.47 9.53
CA GLY A 309 -21.20 -3.69 9.23
C GLY A 309 -22.22 -3.57 8.09
N ASP A 310 -22.95 -4.65 7.86
CA ASP A 310 -23.89 -4.82 6.74
C ASP A 310 -25.31 -4.26 6.97
N GLY A 311 -25.54 -3.65 8.10
CA GLY A 311 -26.87 -3.14 8.48
C GLY A 311 -27.84 -4.19 9.02
N SER A 312 -27.51 -5.47 9.03
CA SER A 312 -28.37 -6.54 9.55
C SER A 312 -28.46 -6.57 11.07
N SER A 313 -27.47 -5.99 11.76
CA SER A 313 -27.40 -5.97 13.22
C SER A 313 -28.34 -4.93 13.83
N ILE A 314 -29.06 -5.31 14.88
CA ILE A 314 -29.83 -4.36 15.70
C ILE A 314 -28.93 -3.36 16.42
N ARG A 315 -27.71 -3.79 16.77
CA ARG A 315 -26.72 -2.91 17.41
C ARG A 315 -25.99 -2.10 16.37
N LYS A 316 -26.15 -0.80 16.43
CA LYS A 316 -25.42 0.16 15.62
C LYS A 316 -24.06 0.44 16.26
N ASN A 317 -22.98 0.13 15.55
CA ASN A 317 -21.63 0.41 16.00
C ASN A 317 -21.04 1.50 15.10
N ILE A 318 -20.47 2.54 15.69
CA ILE A 318 -19.73 3.55 14.94
C ILE A 318 -18.49 2.88 14.32
N SER A 319 -18.19 3.19 13.07
CA SER A 319 -17.00 2.72 12.37
C SER A 319 -15.72 3.19 13.05
N GLY A 320 -14.66 2.38 12.99
CA GLY A 320 -13.32 2.81 13.37
C GLY A 320 -12.80 3.92 12.46
N ILE A 321 -11.66 4.51 12.82
CA ILE A 321 -11.06 5.60 12.04
C ILE A 321 -10.31 5.11 10.78
N GLY A 322 -10.15 3.80 10.60
CA GLY A 322 -9.30 3.24 9.55
C GLY A 322 -9.72 3.67 8.14
N THR A 323 -11.02 3.55 7.81
CA THR A 323 -11.55 4.03 6.52
C THR A 323 -11.31 5.53 6.34
N MET A 324 -11.60 6.34 7.38
CA MET A 324 -11.37 7.78 7.30
C MET A 324 -9.89 8.13 7.11
N CYS A 325 -8.98 7.42 7.76
CA CYS A 325 -7.54 7.64 7.59
C CYS A 325 -7.05 7.20 6.20
N HIS A 326 -7.60 6.11 5.65
CA HIS A 326 -7.33 5.63 4.31
C HIS A 326 -7.73 6.67 3.27
N GLU A 327 -9.00 7.05 3.23
CA GLU A 327 -9.52 8.02 2.24
C GLU A 327 -8.85 9.39 2.36
N PHE A 328 -8.55 9.83 3.58
CA PHE A 328 -7.83 11.09 3.78
C PHE A 328 -6.38 11.01 3.27
N SER A 329 -5.75 9.84 3.32
CA SER A 329 -4.38 9.65 2.79
C SER A 329 -4.30 9.85 1.28
N HIS A 330 -5.37 9.56 0.55
CA HIS A 330 -5.47 9.90 -0.88
C HIS A 330 -5.46 11.40 -1.13
N CYS A 331 -6.06 12.21 -0.25
CA CYS A 331 -5.94 13.67 -0.31
C CYS A 331 -4.50 14.17 -0.14
N LEU A 332 -3.58 13.34 0.39
CA LEU A 332 -2.14 13.59 0.43
C LEU A 332 -1.41 13.07 -0.82
N GLY A 333 -2.13 12.63 -1.84
CA GLY A 333 -1.60 12.18 -3.14
C GLY A 333 -1.07 10.75 -3.15
N LEU A 334 -1.36 9.94 -2.16
CA LEU A 334 -0.96 8.54 -2.10
C LEU A 334 -1.96 7.64 -2.85
N PRO A 335 -1.55 6.71 -3.70
CA PRO A 335 -2.44 5.75 -4.35
C PRO A 335 -2.72 4.54 -3.47
N ASP A 336 -3.67 3.71 -3.87
CA ASP A 336 -3.89 2.40 -3.28
C ASP A 336 -2.69 1.46 -3.48
N MET A 337 -2.36 0.70 -2.43
CA MET A 337 -1.22 -0.24 -2.41
C MET A 337 -1.68 -1.70 -2.55
N TYR A 338 -2.85 -1.92 -3.15
CA TYR A 338 -3.41 -3.23 -3.49
C TYR A 338 -3.74 -3.29 -5.00
N ASP A 339 -4.20 -4.44 -5.47
CA ASP A 339 -4.68 -4.65 -6.85
C ASP A 339 -6.12 -4.12 -6.98
N THR A 340 -6.26 -2.90 -7.48
CA THR A 340 -7.55 -2.22 -7.67
C THR A 340 -8.40 -2.83 -8.80
N ALA A 341 -7.85 -3.72 -9.62
CA ALA A 341 -8.61 -4.38 -10.67
C ALA A 341 -9.28 -5.68 -10.21
N ASN A 342 -8.61 -6.48 -9.37
CA ASN A 342 -9.06 -7.83 -9.02
C ASN A 342 -8.81 -8.22 -7.57
N ASP A 343 -8.17 -7.39 -6.75
CA ASP A 343 -7.76 -7.68 -5.37
C ASP A 343 -7.07 -9.06 -5.19
N SER A 344 -6.36 -9.50 -6.24
CA SER A 344 -5.77 -10.85 -6.33
C SER A 344 -4.25 -10.88 -6.29
N VAL A 345 -3.60 -9.75 -6.54
CA VAL A 345 -2.13 -9.64 -6.58
C VAL A 345 -1.58 -9.43 -5.18
N TYR A 346 -0.51 -10.16 -4.84
CA TYR A 346 0.20 -9.97 -3.58
C TYR A 346 0.83 -8.57 -3.52
N GLY A 347 0.47 -7.81 -2.50
CA GLY A 347 0.89 -6.42 -2.31
C GLY A 347 1.26 -6.13 -0.86
N MET A 348 0.62 -5.14 -0.26
CA MET A 348 0.93 -4.67 1.10
C MET A 348 -0.02 -5.22 2.18
N TYR A 349 -1.23 -5.62 1.82
CA TYR A 349 -2.25 -6.20 2.73
C TYR A 349 -2.41 -5.45 4.06
N GLU A 350 -2.39 -6.19 5.18
CA GLU A 350 -2.58 -5.68 6.54
C GLU A 350 -1.40 -4.85 7.06
N TRP A 351 -0.29 -4.77 6.29
CA TRP A 351 0.88 -3.96 6.64
C TRP A 351 0.71 -2.46 6.37
N ASP A 352 -0.27 -2.07 5.57
CA ASP A 352 -0.38 -0.75 4.98
C ASP A 352 -1.81 -0.20 5.07
N ILE A 353 -1.94 1.08 5.45
CA ILE A 353 -3.23 1.79 5.57
C ILE A 353 -3.93 1.92 4.21
N LEU A 354 -3.18 2.10 3.12
CA LEU A 354 -3.68 2.18 1.74
C LEU A 354 -3.89 0.80 1.11
N SER A 355 -4.08 -0.19 1.96
CA SER A 355 -4.48 -1.55 1.66
C SER A 355 -5.37 -2.05 2.78
N LYS A 356 -5.34 -3.33 3.12
CA LYS A 356 -6.20 -3.92 4.16
C LYS A 356 -5.84 -3.56 5.60
N GLY A 357 -4.69 -2.93 5.82
CA GLY A 357 -4.27 -2.43 7.12
C GLY A 357 -5.19 -1.36 7.72
N SER A 358 -6.02 -0.72 6.90
CA SER A 358 -7.12 0.16 7.33
C SER A 358 -8.13 -0.56 8.23
N TYR A 359 -8.34 -1.87 8.03
CA TYR A 359 -9.27 -2.68 8.82
C TYR A 359 -8.67 -3.37 10.04
N ASN A 360 -7.39 -3.17 10.33
CA ASN A 360 -6.78 -3.77 11.52
C ASN A 360 -7.58 -3.40 12.77
N LYS A 361 -7.86 -4.42 13.61
CA LYS A 361 -8.75 -4.29 14.78
C LYS A 361 -10.11 -3.66 14.45
N ASP A 362 -10.73 -4.09 13.35
CA ASP A 362 -11.99 -3.54 12.83
C ASP A 362 -11.94 -2.03 12.54
N GLY A 363 -10.78 -1.51 12.10
CA GLY A 363 -10.57 -0.11 11.78
C GLY A 363 -10.32 0.80 13.01
N PHE A 364 -10.37 0.26 14.23
CA PHE A 364 -10.12 1.05 15.45
C PHE A 364 -8.63 1.31 15.73
N GLN A 365 -7.75 0.49 15.15
CA GLN A 365 -6.31 0.63 15.23
C GLN A 365 -5.69 0.25 13.88
N PRO A 366 -5.88 1.09 12.86
CA PRO A 366 -5.32 0.83 11.54
C PRO A 366 -3.79 0.78 11.58
N ALA A 367 -3.18 0.15 10.58
CA ALA A 367 -1.73 0.12 10.41
C ALA A 367 -1.15 1.52 10.39
N GLY A 368 -0.01 1.72 11.03
CA GLY A 368 0.76 2.93 10.87
C GLY A 368 1.32 3.03 9.45
N TYR A 369 1.58 4.24 8.97
CA TYR A 369 2.24 4.50 7.70
C TYR A 369 3.54 3.71 7.59
N THR A 370 3.78 3.12 6.45
CA THR A 370 5.06 2.53 6.09
C THR A 370 6.12 3.61 5.90
N SER A 371 7.38 3.21 5.78
CA SER A 371 8.45 4.16 5.46
C SER A 371 8.25 4.82 4.10
N TYR A 372 7.56 4.16 3.16
CA TYR A 372 7.23 4.72 1.86
C TYR A 372 6.31 5.93 1.98
N GLU A 373 5.19 5.77 2.64
CA GLU A 373 4.18 6.83 2.82
C GLU A 373 4.73 8.00 3.64
N LYS A 374 5.50 7.70 4.71
CA LYS A 374 6.19 8.73 5.50
C LYS A 374 7.20 9.51 4.64
N TRP A 375 7.91 8.83 3.76
CA TRP A 375 8.86 9.45 2.83
C TRP A 375 8.15 10.28 1.76
N TRP A 376 7.05 9.76 1.20
CA TRP A 376 6.18 10.48 0.28
C TRP A 376 5.70 11.83 0.86
N CYS A 377 5.22 11.81 2.10
CA CYS A 377 4.72 12.99 2.80
C CYS A 377 5.83 13.92 3.35
N GLY A 378 7.11 13.57 3.21
CA GLY A 378 8.23 14.34 3.73
C GLY A 378 8.42 14.25 5.25
N TRP A 379 7.88 13.20 5.89
CA TRP A 379 7.96 12.99 7.33
C TRP A 379 9.16 12.14 7.76
N LEU A 380 9.74 11.39 6.84
CA LEU A 380 10.89 10.53 7.03
C LEU A 380 11.77 10.56 5.79
N GLU A 381 13.10 10.53 5.98
CA GLU A 381 14.07 10.31 4.90
C GLU A 381 14.80 9.00 5.16
N PRO A 382 14.61 7.95 4.34
CA PRO A 382 15.31 6.69 4.51
C PRO A 382 16.82 6.85 4.28
N THR A 383 17.62 6.18 5.09
CA THR A 383 19.08 6.18 4.94
C THR A 383 19.51 5.24 3.82
N GLU A 384 20.19 5.73 2.78
CA GLU A 384 20.70 4.88 1.70
C GLU A 384 21.81 3.95 2.18
N LEU A 385 21.67 2.66 1.91
CA LEU A 385 22.70 1.65 2.15
C LEU A 385 23.58 1.49 0.91
N VAL A 386 24.80 2.02 0.99
CA VAL A 386 25.77 2.03 -0.13
C VAL A 386 26.94 1.09 0.14
N ASN A 387 27.59 1.24 1.28
CA ASN A 387 28.80 0.50 1.64
C ASN A 387 28.47 -0.67 2.58
N ASN A 388 29.30 -1.71 2.55
CA ASN A 388 29.21 -2.82 3.50
C ASN A 388 29.19 -2.28 4.93
N GLN A 389 28.12 -2.55 5.66
CA GLN A 389 27.96 -2.05 7.02
C GLN A 389 27.03 -2.94 7.83
N ARG A 390 27.00 -2.72 9.12
CA ARG A 390 26.05 -3.28 10.05
C ARG A 390 25.05 -2.19 10.46
N ALA A 391 23.78 -2.51 10.47
CA ALA A 391 22.74 -1.74 11.12
C ALA A 391 22.41 -2.42 12.45
N ASP A 392 22.62 -1.70 13.55
CA ASP A 392 22.40 -2.23 14.90
C ASP A 392 21.23 -1.52 15.56
N ASN A 393 20.41 -2.30 16.26
CA ASN A 393 19.36 -1.81 17.14
C ASN A 393 18.39 -0.82 16.46
N MET A 394 17.97 -1.14 15.21
CA MET A 394 16.97 -0.38 14.49
C MET A 394 15.65 -0.38 15.28
N ALA A 395 15.26 0.77 15.80
CA ALA A 395 14.04 0.92 16.59
C ALA A 395 12.78 0.70 15.72
N PRO A 396 11.62 0.39 16.34
CA PRO A 396 10.36 0.29 15.61
C PRO A 396 10.00 1.58 14.89
N LEU A 397 9.51 1.47 13.63
CA LEU A 397 9.15 2.63 12.81
C LEU A 397 8.09 3.51 13.49
N SER A 398 7.09 2.90 14.12
CA SER A 398 6.02 3.60 14.85
C SER A 398 6.45 4.18 16.20
N ASP A 399 7.71 3.97 16.61
CA ASP A 399 8.33 4.57 17.79
C ASP A 399 9.52 5.48 17.42
N GLY A 400 9.41 6.14 16.28
CA GLY A 400 10.43 7.07 15.77
C GLY A 400 11.67 6.40 15.19
N GLY A 401 11.58 5.11 14.84
CA GLY A 401 12.66 4.36 14.21
C GLY A 401 13.02 4.89 12.83
N GLN A 402 14.29 4.69 12.45
CA GLN A 402 14.79 4.98 11.10
C GLN A 402 14.38 3.88 10.12
N SER A 403 14.40 4.19 8.82
CA SER A 403 14.32 3.21 7.74
C SER A 403 15.56 3.29 6.84
N TYR A 404 15.72 2.27 6.00
CA TYR A 404 16.81 2.21 5.04
C TYR A 404 16.27 1.99 3.63
N VAL A 405 16.99 2.52 2.63
CA VAL A 405 16.70 2.31 1.20
C VAL A 405 17.89 1.64 0.52
N ILE A 406 17.59 0.68 -0.37
CA ILE A 406 18.55 -0.02 -1.21
C ILE A 406 18.11 0.14 -2.66
N TYR A 407 18.81 0.99 -3.43
CA TYR A 407 18.45 1.26 -4.81
C TYR A 407 18.98 0.19 -5.79
N ASN A 408 18.23 -0.05 -6.85
CA ASN A 408 18.75 -0.58 -8.10
C ASN A 408 19.63 0.53 -8.74
N ASP A 409 20.94 0.27 -8.87
CA ASP A 409 21.88 1.31 -9.33
C ASP A 409 21.66 1.74 -10.78
N ASN A 410 21.05 0.87 -11.60
CA ASN A 410 20.71 1.16 -12.99
C ASN A 410 19.34 1.83 -13.16
N HIS A 411 18.47 1.70 -12.16
CA HIS A 411 17.09 2.18 -12.23
C HIS A 411 16.64 2.68 -10.85
N LYS A 412 16.91 3.94 -10.55
CA LYS A 412 16.75 4.51 -9.20
C LYS A 412 15.31 4.57 -8.71
N ASN A 413 14.33 4.45 -9.61
CA ASN A 413 12.90 4.32 -9.23
C ASN A 413 12.55 2.91 -8.72
N GLU A 414 13.46 1.94 -8.89
CA GLU A 414 13.30 0.61 -8.31
C GLU A 414 14.22 0.45 -7.10
N TYR A 415 13.65 0.13 -5.96
CA TYR A 415 14.38 0.03 -4.70
C TYR A 415 13.67 -0.86 -3.68
N TYR A 416 14.40 -1.25 -2.64
CA TYR A 416 13.86 -1.86 -1.44
C TYR A 416 13.86 -0.86 -0.30
N LEU A 417 12.77 -0.84 0.48
CA LEU A 417 12.70 -0.18 1.78
C LEU A 417 12.75 -1.22 2.90
N LEU A 418 13.47 -0.89 3.96
CA LEU A 418 13.61 -1.72 5.14
C LEU A 418 13.12 -0.94 6.35
N GLU A 419 12.19 -1.53 7.09
CA GLU A 419 11.61 -0.93 8.29
C GLU A 419 11.38 -1.98 9.38
N ASN A 420 11.56 -1.58 10.62
CA ASN A 420 11.26 -2.45 11.76
C ASN A 420 9.81 -2.21 12.19
N ARG A 421 8.95 -3.24 12.04
CA ARG A 421 7.56 -3.21 12.51
C ARG A 421 7.44 -4.02 13.79
N GLN A 422 6.79 -3.45 14.81
CA GLN A 422 6.61 -4.10 16.12
C GLN A 422 5.20 -3.83 16.65
N PHE A 423 4.71 -4.66 17.58
CA PHE A 423 3.39 -4.50 18.20
C PHE A 423 3.35 -3.33 19.19
N VAL A 424 3.67 -2.11 18.74
CA VAL A 424 3.69 -0.90 19.55
C VAL A 424 2.93 0.23 18.87
N ASN A 425 2.35 1.14 19.64
CA ASN A 425 1.60 2.29 19.14
C ASN A 425 0.51 1.88 18.12
N TRP A 426 0.45 2.52 16.95
CA TRP A 426 -0.53 2.20 15.91
C TRP A 426 -0.29 0.84 15.26
N ASP A 427 0.92 0.31 15.33
CA ASP A 427 1.30 -1.00 14.81
C ASP A 427 0.95 -2.18 15.74
N ALA A 428 0.32 -1.92 16.90
CA ALA A 428 0.01 -2.98 17.87
C ALA A 428 -0.97 -4.06 17.35
N SER A 429 -1.67 -3.80 16.25
CA SER A 429 -2.60 -4.74 15.61
C SER A 429 -2.10 -5.23 14.23
N LEU A 430 -0.81 -5.10 13.93
CA LEU A 430 -0.21 -5.68 12.73
C LEU A 430 -0.21 -7.23 12.79
N PRO A 431 -0.11 -7.91 11.65
CA PRO A 431 -0.09 -9.39 11.63
C PRO A 431 1.17 -9.99 12.24
N GLY A 432 2.31 -9.29 12.20
CA GLY A 432 3.61 -9.80 12.66
C GLY A 432 4.54 -8.70 13.16
N ALA A 433 5.71 -9.10 13.68
CA ALA A 433 6.74 -8.19 14.18
C ALA A 433 8.13 -8.63 13.72
N GLY A 434 8.94 -7.71 13.19
CA GLY A 434 10.28 -7.93 12.66
C GLY A 434 10.68 -6.90 11.61
N LEU A 435 11.70 -7.21 10.82
CA LEU A 435 12.12 -6.41 9.67
C LEU A 435 11.16 -6.67 8.49
N LEU A 436 10.39 -5.68 8.11
CA LEU A 436 9.61 -5.69 6.87
C LEU A 436 10.50 -5.17 5.73
N VAL A 437 10.48 -5.87 4.60
CA VAL A 437 11.18 -5.45 3.37
C VAL A 437 10.15 -5.26 2.29
N THR A 438 10.07 -4.05 1.76
CA THR A 438 9.14 -3.70 0.67
C THR A 438 9.91 -3.45 -0.60
N HIS A 439 9.46 -4.02 -1.72
CA HIS A 439 9.97 -3.77 -3.07
C HIS A 439 9.09 -2.71 -3.75
N ILE A 440 9.71 -1.66 -4.24
CA ILE A 440 9.05 -0.57 -4.94
C ILE A 440 9.69 -0.39 -6.32
N ASP A 441 8.85 -0.24 -7.35
CA ASP A 441 9.22 0.16 -8.71
C ASP A 441 8.29 1.26 -9.19
N TYR A 442 8.62 2.51 -8.84
CA TYR A 442 7.81 3.68 -9.10
C TYR A 442 7.58 3.93 -10.59
N SER A 443 6.34 4.26 -10.94
CA SER A 443 5.93 4.73 -12.27
C SER A 443 4.90 5.85 -12.11
N GLU A 444 5.18 7.02 -12.67
CA GLU A 444 4.27 8.16 -12.65
C GLU A 444 2.89 7.79 -13.20
N GLU A 445 2.83 6.99 -14.29
CA GLU A 445 1.59 6.52 -14.88
C GLU A 445 0.80 5.62 -13.90
N ALA A 446 1.46 4.62 -13.30
CA ALA A 446 0.78 3.68 -12.42
C ALA A 446 0.25 4.35 -11.14
N TRP A 447 1.01 5.30 -10.58
CA TRP A 447 0.57 6.09 -9.43
C TRP A 447 -0.59 7.01 -9.77
N GLY A 448 -0.48 7.76 -10.88
CA GLY A 448 -1.53 8.67 -11.34
C GLY A 448 -2.81 7.98 -11.81
N MET A 449 -2.72 6.69 -12.19
CA MET A 449 -3.84 5.87 -12.63
C MET A 449 -4.41 4.97 -11.53
N ASN A 450 -3.96 5.09 -10.29
CA ASN A 450 -4.30 4.19 -9.17
C ASN A 450 -4.18 2.70 -9.54
N SER A 451 -3.15 2.35 -10.32
CA SER A 451 -2.96 1.00 -10.88
C SER A 451 -1.64 0.36 -10.45
N VAL A 452 -1.18 0.72 -9.25
CA VAL A 452 0.15 0.37 -8.72
C VAL A 452 0.40 -1.14 -8.73
N ASN A 453 -0.59 -1.95 -8.39
CA ASN A 453 -0.47 -3.39 -8.29
C ASN A 453 -1.42 -4.18 -9.23
N VAL A 454 -1.97 -3.55 -10.26
CA VAL A 454 -2.90 -4.20 -11.22
C VAL A 454 -2.20 -5.25 -12.10
N ASP A 455 -0.92 -5.07 -12.43
CA ASP A 455 -0.15 -6.08 -13.16
C ASP A 455 0.42 -7.13 -12.21
N GLY A 456 -0.27 -8.26 -12.04
CA GLY A 456 0.17 -9.36 -11.16
C GLY A 456 1.51 -10.00 -11.55
N THR A 457 2.05 -9.70 -12.73
CA THR A 457 3.40 -10.13 -13.13
C THR A 457 4.45 -9.09 -12.76
N HIS A 458 4.04 -7.90 -12.35
CA HIS A 458 4.88 -6.78 -11.99
C HIS A 458 4.22 -5.91 -10.90
N PRO A 459 3.93 -6.47 -9.70
CA PRO A 459 3.45 -5.65 -8.59
C PRO A 459 4.50 -4.61 -8.23
N ARG A 460 4.09 -3.33 -8.23
CA ARG A 460 5.04 -2.20 -8.09
C ARG A 460 5.32 -1.81 -6.65
N VAL A 461 4.43 -2.20 -5.73
CA VAL A 461 4.62 -2.06 -4.28
C VAL A 461 4.19 -3.36 -3.62
N SER A 462 5.16 -4.11 -3.11
CA SER A 462 4.85 -5.39 -2.47
C SER A 462 5.85 -5.73 -1.37
N VAL A 463 5.38 -6.46 -0.37
CA VAL A 463 6.25 -7.07 0.63
C VAL A 463 7.07 -8.18 0.00
N ILE A 464 8.34 -8.33 0.40
CA ILE A 464 9.17 -9.51 0.12
C ILE A 464 9.04 -10.45 1.33
N PRO A 465 8.13 -11.45 1.29
CA PRO A 465 7.77 -12.23 2.48
C PRO A 465 8.88 -13.19 2.89
N ALA A 466 9.26 -13.17 4.18
CA ALA A 466 10.36 -13.99 4.71
C ALA A 466 10.11 -15.50 4.59
N ASP A 467 8.86 -15.95 4.55
CA ASP A 467 8.49 -17.35 4.32
C ASP A 467 8.43 -17.74 2.84
N ASN A 468 8.67 -16.78 1.93
CA ASN A 468 8.56 -16.95 0.48
C ASN A 468 7.16 -17.42 0.02
N SER A 469 6.11 -17.05 0.74
CA SER A 469 4.72 -17.37 0.44
C SER A 469 3.96 -16.13 -0.02
N LEU A 470 3.25 -16.22 -1.13
CA LEU A 470 2.39 -15.16 -1.64
C LEU A 470 0.91 -15.41 -1.27
N ILE A 471 0.66 -16.06 -0.15
CA ILE A 471 -0.68 -16.34 0.35
C ILE A 471 -1.22 -15.12 1.11
N THR A 472 -2.43 -14.69 0.75
CA THR A 472 -3.04 -13.44 1.16
C THR A 472 -4.03 -13.61 2.31
N THR A 473 -3.57 -14.07 3.47
CA THR A 473 -4.40 -14.15 4.68
C THR A 473 -3.70 -13.48 5.85
N TYR A 474 -4.45 -12.88 6.76
CA TYR A 474 -3.90 -12.28 8.00
C TYR A 474 -2.98 -13.26 8.75
N SER A 475 -3.35 -14.53 8.79
CA SER A 475 -2.54 -15.56 9.45
C SER A 475 -1.23 -15.90 8.73
N SER A 476 -1.16 -15.73 7.40
CA SER A 476 0.08 -15.91 6.63
C SER A 476 0.97 -14.67 6.68
N ALA A 477 0.39 -13.47 6.66
CA ALA A 477 1.10 -12.20 6.68
C ALA A 477 2.04 -12.04 7.89
N ARG A 478 1.76 -12.69 9.01
CA ARG A 478 2.67 -12.69 10.18
C ARG A 478 4.06 -13.29 9.90
N HIS A 479 4.21 -14.02 8.79
CA HIS A 479 5.46 -14.67 8.37
C HIS A 479 6.24 -13.86 7.32
N ASP A 480 5.75 -12.69 6.95
CA ASP A 480 6.38 -11.82 5.96
C ASP A 480 7.64 -11.15 6.49
N VAL A 481 7.71 -10.92 7.80
CA VAL A 481 8.81 -10.22 8.46
C VAL A 481 10.00 -11.12 8.76
N TYR A 482 11.20 -10.55 8.64
CA TYR A 482 12.45 -11.24 8.98
C TYR A 482 12.85 -10.97 10.44
N PRO A 483 13.52 -11.98 11.10
CA PRO A 483 13.74 -13.33 10.62
C PRO A 483 12.49 -14.21 10.75
N TYR A 484 12.30 -15.17 9.84
CA TYR A 484 11.25 -16.17 9.94
C TYR A 484 11.82 -17.58 9.87
N GLY A 485 11.56 -18.40 10.89
CA GLY A 485 12.14 -19.74 11.00
C GLY A 485 13.67 -19.70 11.00
N THR A 486 14.29 -20.29 9.97
CA THR A 486 15.74 -20.23 9.73
C THR A 486 16.13 -19.19 8.69
N ASN A 487 15.15 -18.45 8.13
CA ASN A 487 15.42 -17.42 7.13
C ASN A 487 15.71 -16.07 7.81
N ASP A 488 16.98 -15.75 7.91
CA ASP A 488 17.53 -14.52 8.47
C ASP A 488 18.22 -13.64 7.42
N SER A 489 17.94 -13.90 6.13
CA SER A 489 18.72 -13.29 5.06
C SER A 489 17.91 -13.11 3.79
N LEU A 490 18.16 -12.00 3.07
CA LEU A 490 17.67 -11.74 1.73
C LEU A 490 18.88 -11.49 0.81
N THR A 491 19.14 -12.43 -0.11
CA THR A 491 20.32 -12.50 -0.98
C THR A 491 19.91 -12.90 -2.39
N THR A 492 20.87 -12.95 -3.33
CA THR A 492 20.63 -13.46 -4.69
C THR A 492 20.29 -14.95 -4.75
N THR A 493 20.53 -15.69 -3.68
CA THR A 493 20.34 -17.15 -3.61
C THR A 493 19.42 -17.62 -2.48
N SER A 494 18.95 -16.72 -1.64
CA SER A 494 17.95 -17.03 -0.61
C SER A 494 16.57 -17.29 -1.23
N LYS A 495 15.62 -17.71 -0.41
CA LYS A 495 14.20 -17.85 -0.76
C LYS A 495 13.37 -17.12 0.28
N PRO A 496 12.80 -15.94 -0.10
CA PRO A 496 12.87 -15.27 -1.41
C PRO A 496 14.28 -14.78 -1.75
N ALA A 497 14.53 -14.48 -3.04
CA ALA A 497 15.75 -13.86 -3.50
C ALA A 497 15.54 -12.36 -3.80
N THR A 498 16.64 -11.61 -3.94
CA THR A 498 16.63 -10.15 -4.21
C THR A 498 16.27 -9.84 -5.67
N TYR A 499 15.11 -10.29 -6.15
CA TYR A 499 14.66 -10.03 -7.53
C TYR A 499 14.34 -8.57 -7.77
N ILE A 500 14.69 -8.09 -8.98
CA ILE A 500 14.34 -6.77 -9.51
C ILE A 500 13.70 -6.92 -10.88
N TYR A 501 12.85 -5.97 -11.27
CA TYR A 501 12.18 -5.94 -12.59
C TYR A 501 13.04 -5.31 -13.67
N ASN A 502 13.85 -4.33 -13.31
CA ASN A 502 14.71 -3.59 -14.22
C ASN A 502 16.15 -4.10 -14.14
N ALA A 503 16.66 -4.64 -15.27
CA ALA A 503 17.95 -5.31 -15.31
C ALA A 503 19.12 -4.41 -14.88
N ASN A 504 20.09 -5.00 -14.19
CA ASN A 504 21.41 -4.40 -13.98
C ASN A 504 22.16 -4.20 -15.31
N ALA A 505 23.27 -3.46 -15.29
CA ALA A 505 24.13 -3.23 -16.46
C ALA A 505 24.67 -4.52 -17.10
N ASP A 506 24.82 -5.59 -16.33
CA ASP A 506 25.25 -6.90 -16.82
C ASP A 506 24.09 -7.80 -17.28
N GLY A 507 22.86 -7.30 -17.30
CA GLY A 507 21.65 -8.00 -17.71
C GLY A 507 21.09 -8.95 -16.64
N SER A 508 21.59 -8.97 -15.43
CA SER A 508 21.03 -9.76 -14.34
C SER A 508 19.85 -9.06 -13.67
N TYR A 509 18.93 -9.82 -13.08
CA TYR A 509 17.72 -9.36 -12.42
C TYR A 509 17.75 -9.61 -10.90
N PHE A 510 18.84 -9.20 -10.26
CA PHE A 510 19.00 -9.27 -8.81
C PHE A 510 19.57 -7.96 -8.29
N MET A 511 19.11 -7.50 -7.14
CA MET A 511 19.60 -6.27 -6.51
C MET A 511 21.13 -6.30 -6.24
N LYS A 512 21.71 -7.50 -6.09
CA LYS A 512 23.15 -7.71 -5.78
C LYS A 512 23.63 -6.95 -4.53
N LYS A 513 22.71 -6.66 -3.66
CA LYS A 513 22.91 -6.02 -2.37
C LYS A 513 22.18 -6.86 -1.35
N ALA A 514 22.93 -7.59 -0.54
CA ALA A 514 22.39 -8.60 0.37
C ALA A 514 22.15 -8.02 1.76
N ILE A 515 21.11 -8.52 2.42
CA ILE A 515 20.84 -8.31 3.84
C ILE A 515 20.99 -9.68 4.51
N THR A 516 21.81 -9.78 5.53
CA THR A 516 22.14 -11.06 6.19
C THR A 516 22.19 -10.91 7.70
N ASN A 517 22.12 -12.04 8.41
CA ASN A 517 22.18 -12.05 9.87
C ASN A 517 21.13 -11.12 10.50
N ILE A 518 19.93 -11.16 9.97
CA ILE A 518 18.81 -10.37 10.49
C ILE A 518 18.42 -10.97 11.83
N THR A 519 18.41 -10.15 12.87
CA THR A 519 18.06 -10.57 14.23
C THR A 519 17.04 -9.61 14.82
N GLN A 520 16.02 -10.14 15.45
CA GLN A 520 15.10 -9.39 16.28
C GLN A 520 15.56 -9.53 17.75
N ASN A 521 15.81 -8.41 18.40
CA ASN A 521 16.27 -8.36 19.79
C ASN A 521 15.07 -8.40 20.75
N ASN A 522 15.32 -8.76 22.01
CA ASN A 522 14.27 -8.86 23.04
C ASN A 522 13.57 -7.53 23.35
N ASP A 523 14.20 -6.40 23.05
CA ASP A 523 13.66 -5.05 23.21
C ASP A 523 12.85 -4.57 22.01
N GLY A 524 12.63 -5.44 21.00
CA GLY A 524 11.90 -5.12 19.78
C GLY A 524 12.74 -4.41 18.72
N THR A 525 14.03 -4.15 18.95
CA THR A 525 14.90 -3.64 17.92
C THR A 525 15.33 -4.74 16.94
N VAL A 526 15.72 -4.34 15.72
CA VAL A 526 16.23 -5.26 14.69
C VAL A 526 17.65 -4.88 14.32
N SER A 527 18.50 -5.88 14.09
CA SER A 527 19.88 -5.68 13.60
C SER A 527 20.12 -6.55 12.38
N PHE A 528 20.94 -6.08 11.43
CA PHE A 528 21.30 -6.84 10.23
C PHE A 528 22.67 -6.41 9.68
N ILE A 529 23.21 -7.20 8.75
CA ILE A 529 24.43 -6.87 8.00
C ILE A 529 24.05 -6.62 6.55
N PHE A 530 24.37 -5.44 6.06
CA PHE A 530 24.24 -5.09 4.65
C PHE A 530 25.55 -5.38 3.90
N ARG A 531 25.44 -6.01 2.73
CA ARG A 531 26.53 -6.32 1.82
C ARG A 531 26.21 -5.81 0.41
N ASN A 532 27.10 -5.04 -0.16
CA ASN A 532 27.02 -4.61 -1.54
C ASN A 532 27.99 -5.43 -2.39
N ASP A 533 27.49 -6.41 -3.11
CA ASP A 533 28.32 -7.32 -3.96
C ASP A 533 28.86 -6.61 -5.20
N LEU A 534 28.39 -5.40 -5.53
CA LEU A 534 28.88 -4.56 -6.63
C LEU A 534 30.13 -3.77 -6.23
N ILE A 535 30.38 -3.62 -4.93
CA ILE A 535 31.66 -3.06 -4.47
C ILE A 535 32.70 -4.18 -4.63
N PRO A 536 33.71 -4.02 -5.50
CA PRO A 536 34.78 -4.99 -5.58
C PRO A 536 35.36 -5.16 -4.17
N THR A 537 35.11 -6.29 -3.52
CA THR A 537 36.01 -6.74 -2.47
C THR A 537 37.35 -6.80 -3.17
N SER A 538 38.23 -5.87 -2.87
CA SER A 538 39.49 -5.69 -3.60
C SER A 538 40.46 -6.87 -3.40
N ILE A 539 40.07 -8.02 -3.93
CA ILE A 539 40.92 -9.16 -4.23
C ILE A 539 40.72 -9.47 -5.70
N ASN A 540 41.13 -8.53 -6.55
CA ASN A 540 41.33 -8.83 -7.96
C ASN A 540 42.63 -9.67 -8.05
N GLU A 541 42.46 -10.93 -8.46
CA GLU A 541 43.45 -11.99 -8.62
C GLU A 541 44.10 -12.48 -7.31
N VAL A 542 43.83 -13.73 -7.00
CA VAL A 542 44.62 -14.52 -6.02
C VAL A 542 46.02 -14.69 -6.57
N GLN A 543 46.89 -13.73 -6.27
CA GLN A 543 48.32 -13.85 -6.59
C GLN A 543 48.98 -14.78 -5.56
N SER A 544 50.00 -15.48 -5.98
CA SER A 544 50.73 -16.34 -5.05
C SER A 544 51.46 -15.47 -4.01
N LEU A 545 51.61 -15.98 -2.80
CA LEU A 545 52.40 -15.30 -1.77
C LEU A 545 53.83 -14.95 -2.28
N ALA A 546 54.32 -15.73 -3.24
CA ALA A 546 55.61 -15.49 -3.89
C ALA A 546 55.69 -14.13 -4.61
N ASP A 547 54.61 -13.60 -5.10
CA ASP A 547 54.57 -12.30 -5.82
C ASP A 547 54.81 -11.11 -4.89
N PHE A 548 54.69 -11.31 -3.59
CA PHE A 548 54.91 -10.30 -2.55
C PHE A 548 56.29 -10.38 -1.90
N LEU A 549 57.01 -11.48 -2.12
CA LEU A 549 58.35 -11.67 -1.52
C LEU A 549 59.29 -10.55 -1.97
N ASN A 550 60.09 -10.06 -1.02
CA ASN A 550 61.10 -8.99 -1.18
C ASN A 550 60.53 -7.62 -1.60
N ASN A 551 59.20 -7.43 -1.54
CA ASN A 551 58.53 -6.16 -1.82
C ASN A 551 58.05 -5.48 -0.54
N PRO A 552 57.86 -4.14 -0.56
CA PRO A 552 57.21 -3.44 0.52
C PRO A 552 55.72 -3.80 0.60
N VAL A 553 55.28 -4.23 1.77
CA VAL A 553 53.85 -4.61 1.99
C VAL A 553 53.35 -4.14 3.35
N THR A 554 52.04 -4.04 3.43
CA THR A 554 51.28 -3.90 4.68
C THR A 554 50.53 -5.21 4.96
N ILE A 555 50.64 -5.70 6.17
CA ILE A 555 49.96 -6.93 6.62
C ILE A 555 48.82 -6.53 7.55
N TYR A 556 47.64 -7.07 7.27
CA TYR A 556 46.42 -6.82 8.03
C TYR A 556 45.94 -8.12 8.70
N ASP A 557 45.30 -8.00 9.85
CA ASP A 557 44.50 -9.07 10.43
C ASP A 557 43.15 -9.25 9.70
N THR A 558 42.36 -10.19 10.10
CA THR A 558 41.03 -10.46 9.51
C THR A 558 40.00 -9.38 9.80
N ASN A 559 40.27 -8.46 10.73
CA ASN A 559 39.42 -7.31 11.06
C ASN A 559 39.85 -6.03 10.31
N GLY A 560 40.90 -6.14 9.46
CA GLY A 560 41.41 -5.03 8.69
C GLY A 560 42.41 -4.11 9.44
N HIS A 561 42.84 -4.49 10.65
CA HIS A 561 43.87 -3.75 11.38
C HIS A 561 45.27 -4.03 10.83
N VAL A 562 46.08 -3.01 10.72
CA VAL A 562 47.48 -3.18 10.33
C VAL A 562 48.25 -3.84 11.47
N VAL A 563 48.80 -5.01 11.22
CA VAL A 563 49.61 -5.75 12.20
C VAL A 563 51.10 -5.68 11.92
N CYS A 564 51.49 -5.42 10.65
CA CYS A 564 52.88 -5.26 10.27
C CYS A 564 53.03 -4.41 9.01
N LEU A 565 54.07 -3.56 8.99
CA LEU A 565 54.56 -2.85 7.82
C LEU A 565 55.99 -3.31 7.58
N THR A 566 56.32 -3.81 6.39
CA THR A 566 57.68 -4.22 6.05
C THR A 566 58.06 -3.79 4.64
N ASP A 567 59.31 -3.35 4.47
CA ASP A 567 59.86 -3.00 3.16
C ASP A 567 60.38 -4.24 2.40
N HIS A 568 60.56 -5.37 3.10
CA HIS A 568 61.00 -6.65 2.56
C HIS A 568 60.16 -7.75 3.16
N PHE A 569 59.07 -8.14 2.48
CA PHE A 569 58.25 -9.24 2.91
C PHE A 569 58.94 -10.60 2.68
N THR A 570 59.11 -11.35 3.73
CA THR A 570 59.81 -12.64 3.69
C THR A 570 58.88 -13.85 3.83
N GLY A 571 57.60 -13.58 4.20
CA GLY A 571 56.65 -14.63 4.59
C GLY A 571 56.95 -15.27 5.96
N LYS A 572 57.95 -14.72 6.69
CA LYS A 572 58.39 -15.16 8.01
C LYS A 572 58.44 -14.00 9.02
N GLU A 573 57.59 -13.04 8.83
CA GLU A 573 57.43 -11.89 9.76
C GLU A 573 57.00 -12.44 11.13
N ASN A 574 57.40 -11.76 12.19
CA ASN A 574 57.08 -12.18 13.56
C ASN A 574 55.61 -11.91 13.87
N LEU A 575 54.75 -12.79 13.37
CA LEU A 575 53.30 -12.75 13.54
C LEU A 575 52.88 -13.88 14.49
N SER A 576 51.74 -13.71 15.17
CA SER A 576 51.13 -14.81 15.86
C SER A 576 50.46 -15.79 14.84
N PRO A 577 50.36 -17.08 15.14
CA PRO A 577 49.62 -17.99 14.28
C PRO A 577 48.21 -17.49 13.98
N GLY A 578 47.85 -17.39 12.69
CA GLY A 578 46.59 -16.80 12.30
C GLY A 578 46.43 -16.62 10.80
N ILE A 579 45.31 -16.03 10.41
CA ILE A 579 45.00 -15.65 9.03
C ILE A 579 45.29 -14.16 8.85
N TYR A 580 46.01 -13.83 7.78
CA TYR A 580 46.44 -12.47 7.46
C TYR A 580 46.23 -12.14 6.00
N ILE A 581 46.15 -10.84 5.69
CA ILE A 581 46.09 -10.31 4.33
C ILE A 581 47.35 -9.45 4.13
N VAL A 582 48.19 -9.83 3.15
CA VAL A 582 49.31 -9.00 2.70
C VAL A 582 48.84 -8.13 1.54
N LYS A 583 49.22 -6.83 1.55
CA LYS A 583 48.89 -5.86 0.49
C LYS A 583 50.14 -5.06 0.10
N ASP A 584 50.39 -4.96 -1.21
CA ASP A 584 51.47 -4.12 -1.75
C ASP A 584 51.04 -2.66 -1.96
N LYS A 585 51.99 -1.77 -2.30
CA LYS A 585 51.73 -0.34 -2.60
C LYS A 585 50.88 -0.11 -3.85
N LYS A 586 50.72 -1.12 -4.72
CA LYS A 586 49.89 -1.08 -5.93
C LYS A 586 48.48 -1.54 -5.69
N GLY A 587 48.13 -1.94 -4.45
CA GLY A 587 46.81 -2.41 -4.06
C GLY A 587 46.60 -3.89 -4.25
N LYS A 588 47.58 -4.66 -4.74
CA LYS A 588 47.50 -6.10 -4.85
C LYS A 588 47.50 -6.71 -3.45
N SER A 589 46.71 -7.77 -3.23
CA SER A 589 46.58 -8.41 -1.92
C SER A 589 46.51 -9.93 -2.04
N HIS A 590 46.97 -10.62 -0.99
CA HIS A 590 46.90 -12.07 -0.86
C HIS A 590 46.59 -12.49 0.57
N LYS A 591 45.71 -13.47 0.74
CA LYS A 591 45.39 -14.09 2.03
C LYS A 591 46.38 -15.23 2.30
N PHE A 592 47.03 -15.23 3.45
CA PHE A 592 47.93 -16.31 3.85
C PHE A 592 47.66 -16.75 5.29
N ILE A 593 48.06 -17.99 5.59
CA ILE A 593 47.97 -18.56 6.93
C ILE A 593 49.38 -18.56 7.50
N TYR A 594 49.57 -17.89 8.60
CA TYR A 594 50.81 -17.96 9.39
C TYR A 594 50.62 -19.01 10.48
N LYS A 595 51.49 -20.03 10.51
CA LYS A 595 51.42 -21.20 11.39
C LYS A 595 52.36 -21.08 12.55
#